data_ca4005c50ad46fb1f84e9fb038600640
#
_entry.id   ca4005c50ad46fb1f84e9fb038600640
#
_cell.length_a   1.000
_cell.length_b   1.000
_cell.length_c   1.000
_cell.angle_alpha   90.00
_cell.angle_beta   90.00
_cell.angle_gamma   90.00
#
_symmetry.space_group_name_H-M   'P 1'
#
loop_
_entity.id
_entity.type
_entity.pdbx_description
1 polymer ?
#
loop_
_entity_poly.entity_id
_entity_poly.type
_entity_poly.pdbx_seq_one_letter_code
_entity_poly.pdbx_strand_id
1 'polypeptide(L)'
;MDTLPEKEIALLLILAGPAGSGKTTLCDRLVAESANTERVVTCTTRPPREGEVNGIDYHFLSDEQFDANVENGEFLEWAKVHANRYGTLKSVIENKLAEYIDLVMNIDVQGVVAVQKAARDHSAIG
;
A
#
# COMPACT_ATOMS: atom_id res chain seq x y z
N MET A 1 19.90 -32.99 -2.41
CA MET A 1 19.87 -32.03 -1.38
C MET A 1 18.79 -31.01 -1.65
N ASP A 2 18.11 -30.73 -0.64
CA ASP A 2 17.05 -29.79 -0.80
C ASP A 2 17.55 -28.39 -0.60
N THR A 3 17.60 -27.69 -1.69
CA THR A 3 17.61 -26.24 -1.54
C THR A 3 16.26 -25.85 -0.98
N LEU A 4 16.24 -24.85 -0.14
CA LEU A 4 15.00 -24.26 0.26
C LEU A 4 14.26 -23.85 -1.01
N PRO A 5 12.98 -24.16 -1.11
CA PRO A 5 12.22 -23.73 -2.27
C PRO A 5 12.31 -22.22 -2.41
N GLU A 6 12.31 -21.78 -3.64
CA GLU A 6 12.17 -20.35 -3.88
C GLU A 6 10.91 -19.87 -3.20
N LYS A 7 10.91 -18.63 -2.83
CA LYS A 7 9.75 -18.03 -2.16
C LYS A 7 8.53 -18.17 -3.06
N GLU A 8 7.54 -18.91 -2.60
CA GLU A 8 6.31 -19.15 -3.34
C GLU A 8 5.17 -18.24 -2.88
N ILE A 9 5.36 -17.55 -1.77
CA ILE A 9 4.33 -16.69 -1.18
C ILE A 9 4.92 -15.33 -0.94
N ALA A 10 4.23 -14.31 -1.42
CA ALA A 10 4.53 -12.93 -1.08
C ALA A 10 3.55 -12.45 0.00
N LEU A 11 4.05 -11.68 0.93
CA LEU A 11 3.28 -11.21 2.08
C LEU A 11 2.97 -9.72 1.94
N LEU A 12 1.78 -9.36 2.37
CA LEU A 12 1.40 -7.96 2.54
C LEU A 12 1.29 -7.71 4.05
N LEU A 13 2.29 -7.02 4.59
CA LEU A 13 2.31 -6.66 6.00
C LEU A 13 1.71 -5.27 6.19
N ILE A 14 0.70 -5.17 7.03
CA ILE A 14 0.02 -3.91 7.28
C ILE A 14 0.38 -3.42 8.67
N LEU A 15 0.98 -2.22 8.72
CA LEU A 15 1.30 -1.56 9.98
C LEU A 15 0.21 -0.53 10.26
N ALA A 16 -0.56 -0.76 11.31
CA ALA A 16 -1.67 0.11 11.67
C ALA A 16 -1.38 0.82 13.00
N GLY A 17 -1.94 2.00 13.14
CA GLY A 17 -1.82 2.77 14.36
C GLY A 17 -1.94 4.26 14.09
N PRO A 18 -2.09 5.06 15.14
CA PRO A 18 -2.20 6.50 14.97
C PRO A 18 -0.89 7.12 14.51
N ALA A 19 -0.98 8.33 13.98
CA ALA A 19 0.20 9.11 13.62
C ALA A 19 1.10 9.29 14.85
N GLY A 20 2.40 9.20 14.64
CA GLY A 20 3.36 9.35 15.73
C GLY A 20 3.62 8.10 16.56
N SER A 21 3.04 6.96 16.17
CA SER A 21 3.23 5.70 16.89
C SER A 21 4.51 4.94 16.50
N GLY A 22 5.34 5.52 15.61
CA GLY A 22 6.55 4.85 15.14
C GLY A 22 6.36 3.96 13.92
N LYS A 23 5.19 3.95 13.31
CA LYS A 23 4.91 3.12 12.13
C LYS A 23 5.89 3.38 10.98
N THR A 24 6.17 4.63 10.71
CA THR A 24 7.05 5.02 9.60
C THR A 24 8.45 4.49 9.83
N THR A 25 8.98 4.64 11.04
CA THR A 25 10.30 4.13 11.38
C THR A 25 10.37 2.62 11.22
N LEU A 26 9.34 1.91 11.71
CA LEU A 26 9.31 0.45 11.59
C LEU A 26 9.22 0.02 10.13
N CYS A 27 8.40 0.68 9.34
CA CYS A 27 8.28 0.41 7.91
C CYS A 27 9.62 0.58 7.21
N ASP A 28 10.30 1.69 7.46
CA ASP A 28 11.60 1.98 6.85
C ASP A 28 12.64 0.93 7.22
N ARG A 29 12.65 0.49 8.47
CA ARG A 29 13.58 -0.54 8.92
C ARG A 29 13.30 -1.88 8.28
N LEU A 30 12.04 -2.27 8.16
CA LEU A 30 11.67 -3.53 7.52
C LEU A 30 12.13 -3.56 6.06
N VAL A 31 11.93 -2.46 5.35
CA VAL A 31 12.36 -2.34 3.95
C VAL A 31 13.88 -2.39 3.85
N ALA A 32 14.59 -1.68 4.74
CA ALA A 32 16.05 -1.60 4.69
C ALA A 32 16.71 -2.93 5.06
N GLU A 33 16.13 -3.68 5.98
CA GLU A 33 16.75 -4.89 6.54
C GLU A 33 16.33 -6.18 5.85
N SER A 34 15.29 -6.15 5.03
CA SER A 34 14.73 -7.37 4.43
C SER A 34 14.87 -7.33 2.91
N ALA A 35 15.48 -8.38 2.36
CA ALA A 35 15.57 -8.53 0.90
C ALA A 35 14.17 -8.74 0.31
N ASN A 36 13.94 -8.21 -0.88
CA ASN A 36 12.67 -8.33 -1.60
C ASN A 36 11.47 -7.80 -0.83
N THR A 37 11.68 -6.77 -0.02
CA THR A 37 10.61 -6.10 0.71
C THR A 37 10.56 -4.64 0.29
N GLU A 38 9.38 -4.17 -0.07
CA GLU A 38 9.18 -2.78 -0.52
C GLU A 38 8.00 -2.16 0.20
N ARG A 39 8.06 -0.86 0.37
CA ARG A 39 6.94 -0.09 0.89
C ARG A 39 5.95 0.15 -0.23
N VAL A 40 4.66 0.00 0.06
CA VAL A 40 3.62 0.34 -0.92
C VAL A 40 3.58 1.85 -1.08
N VAL A 41 3.68 2.31 -2.32
CA VAL A 41 3.54 3.74 -2.63
C VAL A 41 2.06 4.00 -2.89
N THR A 42 1.45 4.80 -2.01
CA THR A 42 0.03 5.13 -2.09
C THR A 42 -0.20 6.39 -2.91
N CYS A 43 -1.45 6.60 -3.31
CA CYS A 43 -1.85 7.81 -4.03
C CYS A 43 -2.42 8.85 -3.06
N THR A 44 -2.25 10.11 -3.38
CA THR A 44 -2.85 11.19 -2.60
C THR A 44 -3.20 12.38 -3.50
N THR A 45 -4.23 13.11 -3.10
CA THR A 45 -4.58 14.39 -3.73
C THR A 45 -3.86 15.57 -3.04
N ARG A 46 -3.13 15.30 -1.97
CA ARG A 46 -2.34 16.33 -1.29
C ARG A 46 -1.20 16.78 -2.20
N PRO A 47 -0.95 18.08 -2.30
CA PRO A 47 0.22 18.56 -3.05
C PRO A 47 1.52 18.04 -2.44
N PRO A 48 2.54 17.80 -3.27
CA PRO A 48 3.85 17.39 -2.75
C PRO A 48 4.42 18.44 -1.80
N ARG A 49 5.07 17.96 -0.75
CA ARG A 49 5.84 18.83 0.15
C ARG A 49 7.27 18.90 -0.33
N GLU A 50 8.01 19.86 0.20
CA GLU A 50 9.43 20.00 -0.15
C GLU A 50 10.17 18.68 0.10
N GLY A 51 10.92 18.25 -0.89
CA GLY A 51 11.70 17.02 -0.80
C GLY A 51 10.95 15.76 -1.18
N GLU A 52 9.63 15.83 -1.36
CA GLU A 52 8.86 14.65 -1.77
C GLU A 52 8.92 14.44 -3.27
N VAL A 53 9.01 13.19 -3.69
CA VAL A 53 9.16 12.80 -5.09
C VAL A 53 7.97 11.95 -5.52
N ASN A 54 7.37 12.34 -6.64
CA ASN A 54 6.26 11.59 -7.22
C ASN A 54 6.72 10.18 -7.61
N GLY A 55 5.92 9.18 -7.21
CA GLY A 55 6.24 7.79 -7.49
C GLY A 55 7.14 7.14 -6.45
N ILE A 56 7.70 7.90 -5.53
CA ILE A 56 8.54 7.39 -4.45
C ILE A 56 7.86 7.59 -3.10
N ASP A 57 7.51 8.83 -2.76
CA ASP A 57 6.82 9.12 -1.50
C ASP A 57 5.33 8.84 -1.63
N TYR A 58 4.73 9.31 -2.70
CA TYR A 58 3.35 9.11 -3.08
C TYR A 58 3.22 9.17 -4.59
N HIS A 59 2.11 8.66 -5.10
CA HIS A 59 1.65 9.02 -6.43
C HIS A 59 0.73 10.24 -6.23
N PHE A 60 1.20 11.41 -6.59
CA PHE A 60 0.44 12.66 -6.43
C PHE A 60 -0.52 12.81 -7.59
N LEU A 61 -1.82 12.76 -7.28
CA LEU A 61 -2.88 12.81 -8.29
C LEU A 61 -3.70 14.07 -8.14
N SER A 62 -4.28 14.54 -9.24
CA SER A 62 -5.32 15.56 -9.18
C SER A 62 -6.59 14.94 -8.62
N ASP A 63 -7.53 15.79 -8.19
CA ASP A 63 -8.83 15.30 -7.73
C ASP A 63 -9.55 14.52 -8.83
N GLU A 64 -9.45 14.99 -10.07
CA GLU A 64 -10.08 14.32 -11.22
C GLU A 64 -9.48 12.95 -11.48
N GLN A 65 -8.17 12.82 -11.38
CA GLN A 65 -7.51 11.53 -11.54
C GLN A 65 -7.90 10.57 -10.42
N PHE A 66 -7.99 11.08 -9.20
CA PHE A 66 -8.40 10.27 -8.07
C PHE A 66 -9.84 9.80 -8.24
N ASP A 67 -10.74 10.69 -8.64
CA ASP A 67 -12.14 10.35 -8.90
C ASP A 67 -12.26 9.26 -9.96
N ALA A 68 -11.49 9.35 -11.04
CA ALA A 68 -11.50 8.35 -12.09
C ALA A 68 -11.10 6.97 -11.55
N ASN A 69 -10.08 6.92 -10.70
CA ASN A 69 -9.66 5.65 -10.09
C ASN A 69 -10.74 5.08 -9.17
N VAL A 70 -11.46 5.93 -8.43
CA VAL A 70 -12.57 5.49 -7.58
C VAL A 70 -13.67 4.88 -8.45
N GLU A 71 -14.06 5.59 -9.51
CA GLU A 71 -15.14 5.15 -10.39
C GLU A 71 -14.82 3.83 -11.10
N ASN A 72 -13.57 3.65 -11.46
CA ASN A 72 -13.12 2.44 -12.17
C ASN A 72 -12.77 1.29 -11.23
N GLY A 73 -12.94 1.47 -9.93
CA GLY A 73 -12.64 0.41 -8.96
C GLY A 73 -11.17 0.06 -8.85
N GLU A 74 -10.28 1.01 -9.14
CA GLU A 74 -8.84 0.76 -9.16
C GLU A 74 -8.19 0.71 -7.77
N PHE A 75 -8.86 1.25 -6.75
CA PHE A 75 -8.31 1.27 -5.41
C PHE A 75 -8.70 0.03 -4.62
N LEU A 76 -7.73 -0.55 -3.92
CA LEU A 76 -7.97 -1.58 -2.91
C LEU A 76 -8.75 -0.99 -1.73
N GLU A 77 -8.32 0.20 -1.30
CA GLU A 77 -8.99 1.00 -0.29
C GLU A 77 -8.67 2.47 -0.55
N TRP A 78 -9.52 3.35 -0.10
CA TRP A 78 -9.23 4.77 -0.10
C TRP A 78 -10.03 5.46 1.01
N ALA A 79 -9.54 6.61 1.46
CA ALA A 79 -10.18 7.37 2.53
C ALA A 79 -9.86 8.84 2.39
N LYS A 80 -10.73 9.67 2.95
CA LYS A 80 -10.48 11.10 3.08
C LYS A 80 -9.96 11.35 4.49
N VAL A 81 -8.80 12.01 4.57
CA VAL A 81 -8.19 12.40 5.84
C VAL A 81 -7.98 13.89 5.80
N HIS A 82 -8.71 14.62 6.63
CA HIS A 82 -8.77 16.08 6.61
C HIS A 82 -9.24 16.57 5.23
N ALA A 83 -8.45 17.38 4.54
CA ALA A 83 -8.83 17.95 3.26
C ALA A 83 -8.41 17.10 2.06
N ASN A 84 -7.65 16.04 2.27
CA ASN A 84 -7.05 15.28 1.20
C ASN A 84 -7.51 13.83 1.20
N ARG A 85 -7.40 13.19 0.04
CA ARG A 85 -7.73 11.77 -0.11
C ARG A 85 -6.46 10.96 -0.30
N TYR A 86 -6.51 9.72 0.17
CA TYR A 86 -5.41 8.77 0.08
C TYR A 86 -5.98 7.43 -0.37
N GLY A 87 -5.26 6.73 -1.23
CA GLY A 87 -5.74 5.44 -1.72
C GLY A 87 -4.60 4.54 -2.17
N THR A 88 -4.86 3.25 -2.17
CA THR A 88 -3.90 2.22 -2.57
C THR A 88 -4.40 1.52 -3.82
N LEU A 89 -3.63 1.58 -4.89
CA LEU A 89 -3.98 0.96 -6.15
C LEU A 89 -3.84 -0.56 -6.06
N LYS A 90 -4.87 -1.26 -6.50
CA LYS A 90 -4.86 -2.74 -6.58
C LYS A 90 -3.72 -3.24 -7.45
N SER A 91 -3.53 -2.59 -8.60
CA SER A 91 -2.52 -3.01 -9.56
C SER A 91 -1.11 -2.97 -8.99
N VAL A 92 -0.80 -1.97 -8.17
CA VAL A 92 0.51 -1.87 -7.52
C VAL A 92 0.74 -3.07 -6.60
N ILE A 93 -0.26 -3.40 -5.79
CA ILE A 93 -0.18 -4.54 -4.87
C ILE A 93 -0.06 -5.85 -5.66
N GLU A 94 -0.96 -6.07 -6.61
CA GLU A 94 -1.01 -7.31 -7.37
C GLU A 94 0.27 -7.57 -8.16
N ASN A 95 0.80 -6.54 -8.80
CA ASN A 95 2.00 -6.68 -9.62
C ASN A 95 3.21 -7.04 -8.77
N LYS A 96 3.37 -6.40 -7.62
CA LYS A 96 4.50 -6.67 -6.72
C LYS A 96 4.40 -8.06 -6.09
N LEU A 97 3.21 -8.43 -5.64
CA LEU A 97 3.02 -9.76 -5.06
C LEU A 97 3.24 -10.86 -6.11
N ALA A 98 2.86 -10.61 -7.36
CA ALA A 98 3.11 -11.55 -8.45
C ALA A 98 4.60 -11.75 -8.73
N GLU A 99 5.43 -10.77 -8.39
CA GLU A 99 6.88 -10.85 -8.49
C GLU A 99 7.52 -11.42 -7.22
N TYR A 100 6.70 -11.88 -6.28
CA TYR A 100 7.15 -12.41 -4.97
C TYR A 100 7.89 -11.37 -4.13
N ILE A 101 7.50 -10.11 -4.27
CA ILE A 101 8.01 -9.03 -3.45
C ILE A 101 7.07 -8.85 -2.26
N ASP A 102 7.61 -8.90 -1.06
CA ASP A 102 6.84 -8.61 0.14
C ASP A 102 6.58 -7.11 0.22
N LEU A 103 5.39 -6.76 0.63
CA LEU A 103 4.98 -5.36 0.72
C LEU A 103 4.69 -4.97 2.15
N VAL A 104 5.02 -3.73 2.48
CA VAL A 104 4.68 -3.14 3.77
C VAL A 104 3.77 -1.93 3.51
N MET A 105 2.62 -1.93 4.13
CA MET A 105 1.68 -0.81 4.09
C MET A 105 1.60 -0.14 5.45
N ASN A 106 1.57 1.18 5.43
CA ASN A 106 1.43 2.00 6.62
C ASN A 106 0.10 2.76 6.50
N ILE A 107 -0.96 2.25 7.15
CA ILE A 107 -2.31 2.81 7.03
C ILE A 107 -2.95 2.94 8.41
N ASP A 108 -4.06 3.68 8.46
CA ASP A 108 -4.82 3.80 9.69
C ASP A 108 -5.75 2.59 9.91
N VAL A 109 -6.45 2.58 11.03
CA VAL A 109 -7.33 1.45 11.39
C VAL A 109 -8.47 1.27 10.39
N GLN A 110 -9.01 2.34 9.86
CA GLN A 110 -10.09 2.25 8.88
C GLN A 110 -9.61 1.60 7.59
N GLY A 111 -8.41 1.96 7.14
CA GLY A 111 -7.80 1.33 5.98
C GLY A 111 -7.55 -0.15 6.17
N VAL A 112 -7.15 -0.57 7.37
CA VAL A 112 -6.97 -1.99 7.69
C VAL A 112 -8.27 -2.77 7.47
N VAL A 113 -9.38 -2.25 7.96
CA VAL A 113 -10.68 -2.92 7.80
C VAL A 113 -11.03 -3.05 6.33
N ALA A 114 -10.83 -2.01 5.55
CA ALA A 114 -11.13 -2.03 4.12
C ALA A 114 -10.26 -3.06 3.37
N VAL A 115 -8.98 -3.13 3.69
CA VAL A 115 -8.06 -4.09 3.08
C VAL A 115 -8.44 -5.51 3.45
N GLN A 116 -8.78 -5.77 4.71
CA GLN A 116 -9.20 -7.09 5.16
C GLN A 116 -10.47 -7.55 4.45
N LYS A 117 -11.42 -6.65 4.27
CA LYS A 117 -12.65 -6.95 3.55
C LYS A 117 -12.35 -7.29 2.09
N ALA A 118 -11.55 -6.50 1.42
CA ALA A 118 -11.17 -6.73 0.04
C ALA A 118 -10.46 -8.07 -0.13
N ALA A 119 -9.58 -8.42 0.79
CA ALA A 119 -8.87 -9.69 0.77
C ALA A 119 -9.82 -10.88 0.92
N ARG A 120 -10.81 -10.77 1.82
CA ARG A 120 -11.79 -11.82 2.01
C ARG A 120 -12.67 -12.00 0.77
N ASP A 121 -13.12 -10.89 0.18
CA ASP A 121 -13.95 -10.94 -1.03
C ASP A 121 -13.18 -11.58 -2.19
N HIS A 122 -11.91 -11.25 -2.31
CA HIS A 122 -11.04 -11.83 -3.34
C HIS A 122 -10.83 -13.33 -3.11
N SER A 123 -10.59 -13.73 -1.88
CA SER A 123 -10.42 -15.14 -1.53
C SER A 123 -11.67 -15.95 -1.79
N ALA A 124 -12.84 -15.37 -1.56
CA ALA A 124 -14.12 -16.04 -1.79
C ALA A 124 -14.37 -16.28 -3.28
N ILE A 125 -13.82 -15.44 -4.14
CA ILE A 125 -13.95 -15.56 -5.58
C ILE A 125 -12.96 -16.58 -6.14
N GLY A 126 -11.80 -16.60 -5.56
CA GLY A 126 -10.73 -17.45 -6.01
C GLY A 126 -10.69 -18.75 -5.31
#